data_7342b5fca32011650c7bed7e605cdb4d
#
_entry.id   7342b5fca32011650c7bed7e605cdb4d
#
_cell.length_a   1.000
_cell.length_b   1.000
_cell.length_c   1.000
_cell.angle_alpha   90.00
_cell.angle_beta   90.00
_cell.angle_gamma   90.00
#
_symmetry.space_group_name_H-M   'P 1'
#
loop_
_entity.id
_entity.type
_entity.pdbx_description
1 polymer ?
#
loop_
_entity_poly.entity_id
_entity_poly.type
_entity_poly.pdbx_seq_one_letter_code
_entity_poly.pdbx_strand_id
1 'polypeptide(L)'
;MISELAYIGKGAKLGKNVTVEPFAYIADDVVIGDDCYIYAHATILDGVRIGNRNKIHHGAVIGTEPQDLKYKGDKTEVIIGDDNDIRENVVIARATNLGHATRIGNNCHLMDGVHICHGAVLKDYVMVGLKTIIGGNCVIDSYNVLSNAVILYEDVHIGNWTLILSGTRLRKDVPPYIMVKGNPAAYHGVNSVILQKNTFQPMDDNTLRHVMNAYLILYHANISTQDAAIRIKNEIESCPEVENIIQFITKSKLIV
;
A
#
# COMPACT_ATOMS: atom_id res chain seq x y z
N MET A 1 27.94 4.60 6.99
CA MET A 1 28.63 4.13 8.23
C MET A 1 28.04 2.78 8.62
N ILE A 2 28.88 1.76 8.89
CA ILE A 2 28.40 0.42 9.27
C ILE A 2 28.94 0.12 10.65
N SER A 3 28.06 -0.25 11.59
CA SER A 3 28.46 -0.63 12.96
C SER A 3 29.16 -2.00 12.97
N GLU A 4 30.21 -2.14 13.74
CA GLU A 4 30.90 -3.43 13.97
C GLU A 4 30.01 -4.44 14.73
N LEU A 5 28.96 -3.97 15.42
CA LEU A 5 27.98 -4.80 16.12
C LEU A 5 26.79 -5.23 15.25
N ALA A 6 26.73 -4.81 13.99
CA ALA A 6 25.72 -5.28 13.04
C ALA A 6 26.18 -6.60 12.40
N TYR A 7 25.23 -7.49 12.13
CA TYR A 7 25.49 -8.66 11.30
C TYR A 7 25.12 -8.35 9.85
N ILE A 8 26.06 -8.55 8.94
CA ILE A 8 25.83 -8.42 7.50
C ILE A 8 26.33 -9.70 6.83
N GLY A 9 25.40 -10.37 6.15
CA GLY A 9 25.68 -11.59 5.40
C GLY A 9 26.72 -11.34 4.29
N LYS A 10 27.57 -12.33 4.03
CA LYS A 10 28.69 -12.20 3.08
C LYS A 10 28.23 -11.95 1.64
N GLY A 11 27.04 -12.39 1.28
CA GLY A 11 26.42 -12.20 -0.03
C GLY A 11 25.63 -10.90 -0.18
N ALA A 12 25.38 -10.20 0.93
CA ALA A 12 24.61 -8.94 0.92
C ALA A 12 25.31 -7.85 0.09
N LYS A 13 24.53 -7.11 -0.67
CA LYS A 13 25.01 -5.98 -1.50
C LYS A 13 24.45 -4.69 -0.95
N LEU A 14 25.33 -3.82 -0.46
CA LEU A 14 25.00 -2.50 0.05
C LEU A 14 25.50 -1.44 -0.94
N GLY A 15 24.65 -0.45 -1.21
CA GLY A 15 24.96 0.71 -2.03
C GLY A 15 25.90 1.70 -1.32
N LYS A 16 26.07 2.87 -1.89
CA LYS A 16 26.90 3.94 -1.32
C LYS A 16 26.18 4.61 -0.16
N ASN A 17 26.96 5.14 0.79
CA ASN A 17 26.49 5.92 1.95
C ASN A 17 25.42 5.22 2.82
N VAL A 18 25.33 3.89 2.76
CA VAL A 18 24.42 3.14 3.64
C VAL A 18 24.91 3.24 5.09
N THR A 19 23.98 3.57 5.99
CA THR A 19 24.21 3.53 7.44
C THR A 19 23.51 2.31 8.03
N VAL A 20 24.25 1.53 8.82
CA VAL A 20 23.72 0.35 9.54
C VAL A 20 24.09 0.48 11.00
N GLU A 21 23.10 0.56 11.86
CA GLU A 21 23.26 0.72 13.31
C GLU A 21 23.56 -0.61 14.03
N PRO A 22 23.97 -0.57 15.32
CA PRO A 22 24.26 -1.77 16.11
C PRO A 22 23.07 -2.75 16.16
N PHE A 23 23.39 -4.07 16.14
CA PHE A 23 22.43 -5.15 16.26
C PHE A 23 21.41 -5.26 15.12
N ALA A 24 21.56 -4.51 14.04
CA ALA A 24 20.84 -4.78 12.81
C ALA A 24 21.31 -6.12 12.20
N TYR A 25 20.40 -6.88 11.62
CA TYR A 25 20.65 -8.14 10.94
C TYR A 25 20.29 -8.04 9.46
N ILE A 26 21.24 -8.29 8.57
CA ILE A 26 21.07 -8.32 7.11
C ILE A 26 21.54 -9.67 6.60
N ALA A 27 20.63 -10.46 6.02
CA ALA A 27 20.91 -11.81 5.50
C ALA A 27 21.75 -11.78 4.21
N ASP A 28 22.14 -12.97 3.72
CA ASP A 28 23.06 -13.10 2.58
C ASP A 28 22.46 -12.65 1.25
N ASP A 29 21.20 -13.03 0.95
CA ASP A 29 20.53 -12.67 -0.31
C ASP A 29 19.73 -11.37 -0.19
N VAL A 30 20.41 -10.27 0.18
CA VAL A 30 19.81 -8.93 0.32
C VAL A 30 20.53 -7.93 -0.57
N VAL A 31 19.76 -7.04 -1.21
CA VAL A 31 20.29 -5.88 -1.95
C VAL A 31 19.67 -4.61 -1.38
N ILE A 32 20.50 -3.63 -1.01
CA ILE A 32 20.10 -2.32 -0.49
C ILE A 32 20.76 -1.25 -1.35
N GLY A 33 19.97 -0.29 -1.85
CA GLY A 33 20.44 0.82 -2.65
C GLY A 33 21.21 1.88 -1.87
N ASP A 34 21.48 3.01 -2.52
CA ASP A 34 22.27 4.10 -1.98
C ASP A 34 21.52 4.90 -0.91
N ASP A 35 22.27 5.55 -0.02
CA ASP A 35 21.79 6.52 0.98
C ASP A 35 20.71 5.99 1.95
N CYS A 36 20.66 4.67 2.15
CA CYS A 36 19.70 4.02 3.06
C CYS A 36 20.19 4.07 4.50
N TYR A 37 19.23 4.13 5.43
CA TYR A 37 19.49 4.10 6.87
C TYR A 37 18.78 2.91 7.52
N ILE A 38 19.55 1.97 8.07
CA ILE A 38 19.05 0.77 8.75
C ILE A 38 19.31 0.95 10.25
N TYR A 39 18.24 1.16 11.01
CA TYR A 39 18.29 1.42 12.44
C TYR A 39 18.59 0.15 13.25
N ALA A 40 18.95 0.34 14.49
CA ALA A 40 19.28 -0.75 15.40
C ALA A 40 18.15 -1.78 15.53
N HIS A 41 18.52 -3.06 15.61
CA HIS A 41 17.60 -4.19 15.72
C HIS A 41 16.65 -4.39 14.51
N ALA A 42 16.82 -3.68 13.41
CA ALA A 42 16.10 -4.01 12.18
C ALA A 42 16.62 -5.34 11.61
N THR A 43 15.71 -6.15 11.08
CA THR A 43 16.03 -7.47 10.51
C THR A 43 15.59 -7.50 9.04
N ILE A 44 16.55 -7.75 8.15
CA ILE A 44 16.32 -7.85 6.69
C ILE A 44 16.75 -9.24 6.26
N LEU A 45 15.77 -10.04 5.84
CA LEU A 45 15.96 -11.46 5.52
C LEU A 45 16.20 -11.68 4.03
N ASP A 46 16.53 -12.94 3.66
CA ASP A 46 16.82 -13.31 2.28
C ASP A 46 15.65 -13.01 1.32
N GLY A 47 15.98 -12.65 0.07
CA GLY A 47 15.01 -12.30 -0.96
C GLY A 47 14.52 -10.86 -0.91
N VAL A 48 15.15 -9.99 -0.12
CA VAL A 48 14.77 -8.57 -0.02
C VAL A 48 15.61 -7.70 -0.95
N ARG A 49 14.92 -6.82 -1.70
CA ARG A 49 15.51 -5.83 -2.61
C ARG A 49 14.97 -4.45 -2.23
N ILE A 50 15.82 -3.58 -1.74
CA ILE A 50 15.49 -2.23 -1.27
C ILE A 50 16.16 -1.21 -2.20
N GLY A 51 15.41 -0.23 -2.69
CA GLY A 51 15.90 0.89 -3.47
C GLY A 51 16.70 1.89 -2.65
N ASN A 52 16.73 3.15 -3.07
CA ASN A 52 17.58 4.18 -2.50
C ASN A 52 16.85 5.02 -1.44
N ARG A 53 17.59 5.66 -0.53
CA ARG A 53 17.11 6.66 0.44
C ARG A 53 15.98 6.16 1.36
N ASN A 54 15.94 4.85 1.59
CA ASN A 54 14.98 4.24 2.50
C ASN A 54 15.45 4.32 3.95
N LYS A 55 14.49 4.48 4.89
CA LYS A 55 14.70 4.39 6.32
C LYS A 55 13.98 3.18 6.87
N ILE A 56 14.72 2.25 7.49
CA ILE A 56 14.19 1.03 8.09
C ILE A 56 14.42 1.11 9.59
N HIS A 57 13.35 1.41 10.33
CA HIS A 57 13.42 1.73 11.76
C HIS A 57 13.56 0.51 12.68
N HIS A 58 13.73 0.78 13.96
CA HIS A 58 14.03 -0.20 15.01
C HIS A 58 12.99 -1.34 15.04
N GLY A 59 13.46 -2.58 15.09
CA GLY A 59 12.61 -3.76 15.21
C GLY A 59 11.76 -4.07 13.98
N ALA A 60 11.91 -3.34 12.88
CA ALA A 60 11.26 -3.71 11.62
C ALA A 60 11.82 -5.03 11.10
N VAL A 61 10.96 -5.92 10.58
CA VAL A 61 11.33 -7.23 10.05
C VAL A 61 10.85 -7.34 8.62
N ILE A 62 11.77 -7.38 7.66
CA ILE A 62 11.47 -7.39 6.24
C ILE A 62 11.91 -8.72 5.62
N GLY A 63 11.03 -9.35 4.84
CA GLY A 63 11.31 -10.60 4.15
C GLY A 63 10.98 -11.86 4.96
N THR A 64 10.08 -11.77 5.94
CA THR A 64 9.61 -12.97 6.67
C THR A 64 8.97 -13.97 5.71
N GLU A 65 9.00 -15.24 6.06
CA GLU A 65 8.20 -16.24 5.38
C GLU A 65 6.72 -15.88 5.46
N PRO A 66 5.95 -16.13 4.36
CA PRO A 66 4.53 -15.87 4.36
C PRO A 66 3.79 -16.77 5.37
N GLN A 67 2.87 -16.16 6.13
CA GLN A 67 1.98 -16.90 7.03
C GLN A 67 0.77 -17.45 6.24
N ASP A 68 1.06 -18.13 5.15
CA ASP A 68 0.06 -18.73 4.25
C ASP A 68 0.28 -20.25 4.21
N LEU A 69 -0.79 -21.01 4.48
CA LEU A 69 -0.74 -22.48 4.46
C LEU A 69 -0.38 -23.06 3.09
N LYS A 70 -0.48 -22.27 2.03
CA LYS A 70 -0.08 -22.68 0.66
C LYS A 70 1.41 -22.54 0.40
N TYR A 71 2.15 -21.84 1.27
CA TYR A 71 3.60 -21.67 1.09
C TYR A 71 4.34 -23.00 1.22
N LYS A 72 5.22 -23.28 0.26
CA LYS A 72 5.96 -24.55 0.16
C LYS A 72 7.48 -24.38 0.30
N GLY A 73 7.94 -23.24 0.79
CA GLY A 73 9.38 -22.94 0.88
C GLY A 73 9.97 -22.34 -0.39
N ASP A 74 9.14 -21.82 -1.31
CA ASP A 74 9.60 -21.22 -2.55
C ASP A 74 10.45 -19.95 -2.28
N LYS A 75 11.45 -19.73 -3.13
CA LYS A 75 12.23 -18.50 -3.12
C LYS A 75 11.41 -17.37 -3.73
N THR A 76 10.88 -16.53 -2.87
CA THR A 76 10.07 -15.36 -3.22
C THR A 76 10.70 -14.09 -2.68
N GLU A 77 10.22 -12.94 -3.09
CA GLU A 77 10.88 -11.66 -2.81
C GLU A 77 9.98 -10.66 -2.10
N VAL A 78 10.62 -9.69 -1.45
CA VAL A 78 10.08 -8.37 -1.12
C VAL A 78 10.86 -7.35 -1.93
N ILE A 79 10.15 -6.48 -2.65
CA ILE A 79 10.75 -5.41 -3.45
C ILE A 79 10.23 -4.08 -2.93
N ILE A 80 11.13 -3.21 -2.50
CA ILE A 80 10.84 -1.88 -1.95
C ILE A 80 11.51 -0.85 -2.85
N GLY A 81 10.74 0.13 -3.29
CA GLY A 81 11.24 1.25 -4.11
C GLY A 81 12.09 2.24 -3.33
N ASP A 82 12.07 3.49 -3.73
CA ASP A 82 12.88 4.57 -3.19
C ASP A 82 12.11 5.45 -2.18
N ASP A 83 12.84 6.14 -1.32
CA ASP A 83 12.33 7.21 -0.44
C ASP A 83 11.24 6.77 0.55
N ASN A 84 11.24 5.52 0.99
CA ASN A 84 10.25 5.02 1.94
C ASN A 84 10.72 5.20 3.39
N ASP A 85 9.76 5.46 4.28
CA ASP A 85 9.94 5.50 5.74
C ASP A 85 9.18 4.32 6.37
N ILE A 86 9.90 3.27 6.73
CA ILE A 86 9.35 2.03 7.32
C ILE A 86 9.65 2.05 8.81
N ARG A 87 8.62 2.38 9.60
CA ARG A 87 8.71 2.68 11.02
C ARG A 87 8.91 1.43 11.89
N GLU A 88 8.89 1.67 13.19
CA GLU A 88 9.22 0.68 14.21
C GLU A 88 8.28 -0.55 14.14
N ASN A 89 8.86 -1.75 14.30
CA ASN A 89 8.13 -3.00 14.38
C ASN A 89 7.23 -3.31 13.16
N VAL A 90 7.48 -2.69 12.02
CA VAL A 90 6.79 -3.05 10.77
C VAL A 90 7.23 -4.44 10.33
N VAL A 91 6.28 -5.27 9.91
CA VAL A 91 6.55 -6.60 9.36
C VAL A 91 6.11 -6.65 7.91
N ILE A 92 7.00 -7.08 7.01
CA ILE A 92 6.69 -7.28 5.58
C ILE A 92 7.05 -8.71 5.20
N ALA A 93 6.05 -9.52 4.86
CA ALA A 93 6.25 -10.90 4.43
C ALA A 93 6.57 -10.99 2.93
N ARG A 94 7.36 -12.00 2.55
CA ARG A 94 7.57 -12.36 1.13
C ARG A 94 6.27 -12.90 0.51
N ALA A 95 6.21 -12.98 -0.82
CA ALA A 95 5.08 -13.60 -1.51
C ALA A 95 5.04 -15.11 -1.30
N THR A 96 3.86 -15.73 -1.51
CA THR A 96 3.66 -17.17 -1.34
C THR A 96 4.21 -17.99 -2.51
N ASN A 97 3.99 -17.53 -3.74
CA ASN A 97 4.24 -18.31 -4.96
C ASN A 97 5.52 -17.86 -5.67
N LEU A 98 6.25 -18.85 -6.22
CA LEU A 98 7.46 -18.60 -7.02
C LEU A 98 7.19 -17.58 -8.15
N GLY A 99 8.14 -16.66 -8.35
CA GLY A 99 8.05 -15.59 -9.35
C GLY A 99 7.17 -14.42 -8.94
N HIS A 100 6.55 -14.46 -7.76
CA HIS A 100 5.80 -13.35 -7.18
C HIS A 100 6.62 -12.61 -6.12
N ALA A 101 6.27 -11.36 -5.88
CA ALA A 101 6.87 -10.54 -4.84
C ALA A 101 5.83 -9.70 -4.11
N THR A 102 6.04 -9.48 -2.82
CA THR A 102 5.39 -8.39 -2.09
C THR A 102 6.08 -7.09 -2.48
N ARG A 103 5.33 -6.04 -2.81
CA ARG A 103 5.90 -4.82 -3.39
C ARG A 103 5.46 -3.58 -2.64
N ILE A 104 6.43 -2.72 -2.32
CA ILE A 104 6.21 -1.37 -1.82
C ILE A 104 6.80 -0.40 -2.85
N GLY A 105 6.00 0.55 -3.31
CA GLY A 105 6.41 1.57 -4.27
C GLY A 105 7.38 2.60 -3.69
N ASN A 106 7.29 3.82 -4.15
CA ASN A 106 8.15 4.91 -3.72
C ASN A 106 7.40 5.87 -2.80
N ASN A 107 8.14 6.59 -1.95
CA ASN A 107 7.59 7.62 -1.06
C ASN A 107 6.45 7.12 -0.16
N CYS A 108 6.47 5.86 0.24
CA CYS A 108 5.50 5.30 1.15
C CYS A 108 5.92 5.53 2.60
N HIS A 109 4.92 5.69 3.47
CA HIS A 109 5.13 5.84 4.91
C HIS A 109 4.33 4.76 5.66
N LEU A 110 5.05 3.78 6.24
CA LEU A 110 4.47 2.69 7.02
C LEU A 110 4.71 2.95 8.50
N MET A 111 3.65 3.28 9.24
CA MET A 111 3.76 3.64 10.65
C MET A 111 4.00 2.42 11.55
N ASP A 112 4.30 2.67 12.83
CA ASP A 112 4.64 1.62 13.82
C ASP A 112 3.64 0.46 13.82
N GLY A 113 4.21 -0.75 13.80
CA GLY A 113 3.49 -2.02 13.91
C GLY A 113 2.55 -2.34 12.74
N VAL A 114 2.74 -1.73 11.58
CA VAL A 114 2.05 -2.13 10.34
C VAL A 114 2.49 -3.53 9.94
N HIS A 115 1.55 -4.35 9.49
CA HIS A 115 1.81 -5.70 8.97
C HIS A 115 1.36 -5.81 7.51
N ILE A 116 2.32 -6.09 6.62
CA ILE A 116 2.07 -6.32 5.20
C ILE A 116 2.20 -7.81 4.93
N CYS A 117 1.09 -8.47 4.57
CA CYS A 117 1.07 -9.89 4.25
C CYS A 117 1.60 -10.16 2.84
N HIS A 118 1.75 -11.45 2.54
CA HIS A 118 2.29 -11.99 1.30
C HIS A 118 1.61 -11.46 0.03
N GLY A 119 2.40 -11.15 -1.00
CA GLY A 119 1.90 -10.78 -2.32
C GLY A 119 1.18 -9.42 -2.39
N ALA A 120 1.10 -8.67 -1.29
CA ALA A 120 0.51 -7.36 -1.29
C ALA A 120 1.34 -6.37 -2.13
N VAL A 121 0.66 -5.45 -2.81
CA VAL A 121 1.26 -4.42 -3.65
C VAL A 121 0.76 -3.05 -3.20
N LEU A 122 1.67 -2.24 -2.68
CA LEU A 122 1.44 -0.82 -2.42
C LEU A 122 2.13 -0.03 -3.53
N LYS A 123 1.40 0.84 -4.22
CA LYS A 123 1.98 1.77 -5.18
C LYS A 123 2.60 2.97 -4.48
N ASP A 124 2.91 4.04 -5.21
CA ASP A 124 3.63 5.18 -4.69
C ASP A 124 2.77 6.08 -3.79
N TYR A 125 3.42 6.77 -2.85
CA TYR A 125 2.78 7.75 -1.95
C TYR A 125 1.64 7.18 -1.10
N VAL A 126 1.78 5.93 -0.67
CA VAL A 126 0.81 5.30 0.25
C VAL A 126 1.25 5.54 1.70
N MET A 127 0.33 6.08 2.49
CA MET A 127 0.49 6.23 3.94
C MET A 127 -0.34 5.17 4.67
N VAL A 128 0.30 4.37 5.53
CA VAL A 128 -0.35 3.32 6.32
C VAL A 128 -0.19 3.62 7.80
N GLY A 129 -1.32 3.87 8.46
CA GLY A 129 -1.39 4.24 9.87
C GLY A 129 -1.06 3.11 10.83
N LEU A 130 -0.85 3.48 12.09
CA LEU A 130 -0.42 2.61 13.19
C LEU A 130 -1.23 1.31 13.27
N LYS A 131 -0.54 0.16 13.45
CA LYS A 131 -1.16 -1.16 13.70
C LYS A 131 -2.16 -1.61 12.61
N THR A 132 -2.03 -1.08 11.40
CA THR A 132 -2.83 -1.50 10.25
C THR A 132 -2.31 -2.83 9.70
N ILE A 133 -3.23 -3.71 9.30
CA ILE A 133 -2.93 -5.02 8.71
C ILE A 133 -3.42 -5.02 7.25
N ILE A 134 -2.52 -5.30 6.33
CA ILE A 134 -2.82 -5.46 4.91
C ILE A 134 -2.74 -6.95 4.57
N GLY A 135 -3.89 -7.53 4.24
CA GLY A 135 -4.03 -8.95 3.91
C GLY A 135 -3.26 -9.37 2.66
N GLY A 136 -3.16 -10.66 2.43
CA GLY A 136 -2.46 -11.21 1.28
C GLY A 136 -3.04 -10.74 -0.05
N ASN A 137 -2.17 -10.55 -1.06
CA ASN A 137 -2.51 -10.16 -2.43
C ASN A 137 -3.33 -8.85 -2.57
N CYS A 138 -3.44 -8.05 -1.52
CA CYS A 138 -4.09 -6.74 -1.61
C CYS A 138 -3.34 -5.82 -2.57
N VAL A 139 -4.08 -4.99 -3.31
CA VAL A 139 -3.52 -3.95 -4.16
C VAL A 139 -3.98 -2.59 -3.64
N ILE A 140 -3.04 -1.71 -3.34
CA ILE A 140 -3.30 -0.36 -2.88
C ILE A 140 -2.68 0.60 -3.89
N ASP A 141 -3.53 1.28 -4.65
CA ASP A 141 -3.10 2.25 -5.65
C ASP A 141 -2.45 3.49 -4.99
N SER A 142 -1.88 4.38 -5.79
CA SER A 142 -1.11 5.52 -5.29
C SER A 142 -1.96 6.55 -4.54
N TYR A 143 -1.29 7.34 -3.69
CA TYR A 143 -1.86 8.48 -2.96
C TYR A 143 -2.97 8.11 -1.97
N ASN A 144 -2.92 6.91 -1.43
CA ASN A 144 -3.88 6.42 -0.45
C ASN A 144 -3.44 6.70 0.98
N VAL A 145 -4.41 7.02 1.82
CA VAL A 145 -4.21 7.13 3.27
C VAL A 145 -5.08 6.09 3.97
N LEU A 146 -4.43 5.11 4.58
CA LEU A 146 -5.07 4.18 5.51
C LEU A 146 -4.78 4.68 6.92
N SER A 147 -5.83 5.06 7.65
CA SER A 147 -5.68 5.51 9.04
C SER A 147 -5.32 4.35 9.98
N ASN A 148 -5.31 4.61 11.29
CA ASN A 148 -4.84 3.65 12.27
C ASN A 148 -5.78 2.43 12.43
N ALA A 149 -5.21 1.26 12.70
CA ALA A 149 -5.92 0.01 13.01
C ALA A 149 -6.94 -0.42 11.93
N VAL A 150 -6.62 -0.15 10.67
CA VAL A 150 -7.38 -0.64 9.52
C VAL A 150 -7.01 -2.11 9.25
N ILE A 151 -7.97 -2.93 8.87
CA ILE A 151 -7.72 -4.33 8.47
C ILE A 151 -8.29 -4.57 7.08
N LEU A 152 -7.41 -4.90 6.14
CA LEU A 152 -7.76 -5.41 4.82
C LEU A 152 -7.75 -6.94 4.85
N TYR A 153 -8.82 -7.55 4.37
CA TYR A 153 -8.82 -8.98 4.07
C TYR A 153 -8.11 -9.25 2.74
N GLU A 154 -7.82 -10.51 2.46
CA GLU A 154 -7.11 -10.91 1.24
C GLU A 154 -7.82 -10.43 -0.04
N ASP A 155 -7.03 -10.21 -1.10
CA ASP A 155 -7.45 -9.85 -2.45
C ASP A 155 -8.20 -8.51 -2.59
N VAL A 156 -8.24 -7.66 -1.57
CA VAL A 156 -8.89 -6.35 -1.64
C VAL A 156 -8.07 -5.39 -2.50
N HIS A 157 -8.73 -4.69 -3.43
CA HIS A 157 -8.15 -3.61 -4.22
C HIS A 157 -8.69 -2.24 -3.75
N ILE A 158 -7.79 -1.30 -3.45
CA ILE A 158 -8.11 0.08 -3.12
C ILE A 158 -7.63 0.98 -4.25
N GLY A 159 -8.57 1.68 -4.91
CA GLY A 159 -8.29 2.68 -5.93
C GLY A 159 -7.57 3.90 -5.37
N ASN A 160 -6.95 4.69 -6.22
CA ASN A 160 -6.12 5.83 -5.82
C ASN A 160 -6.90 6.96 -5.11
N TRP A 161 -6.18 7.76 -4.32
CA TRP A 161 -6.72 8.92 -3.62
C TRP A 161 -7.85 8.62 -2.63
N THR A 162 -7.89 7.43 -2.04
CA THR A 162 -8.87 7.09 -1.01
C THR A 162 -8.37 7.41 0.40
N LEU A 163 -9.32 7.63 1.29
CA LEU A 163 -9.08 7.73 2.72
C LEU A 163 -9.86 6.63 3.44
N ILE A 164 -9.15 5.70 4.04
CA ILE A 164 -9.74 4.66 4.89
C ILE A 164 -9.65 5.11 6.34
N LEU A 165 -10.78 5.34 6.97
CA LEU A 165 -10.84 5.84 8.35
C LEU A 165 -10.48 4.76 9.37
N SER A 166 -10.02 5.21 10.55
CA SER A 166 -9.50 4.32 11.61
C SER A 166 -10.49 3.21 12.01
N GLY A 167 -9.95 2.02 12.28
CA GLY A 167 -10.73 0.86 12.72
C GLY A 167 -11.58 0.19 11.65
N THR A 168 -11.48 0.64 10.39
CA THR A 168 -12.25 0.08 9.27
C THR A 168 -11.78 -1.33 8.92
N ARG A 169 -12.74 -2.22 8.58
CA ARG A 169 -12.47 -3.59 8.11
C ARG A 169 -12.99 -3.78 6.70
N LEU A 170 -12.06 -3.95 5.74
CA LEU A 170 -12.34 -4.05 4.31
C LEU A 170 -12.35 -5.51 3.85
N ARG A 171 -13.48 -5.93 3.25
CA ARG A 171 -13.68 -7.24 2.59
C ARG A 171 -14.05 -7.11 1.13
N LYS A 172 -14.16 -5.89 0.64
CA LYS A 172 -14.57 -5.54 -0.71
C LYS A 172 -13.64 -4.47 -1.25
N ASP A 173 -13.59 -4.35 -2.57
CA ASP A 173 -12.81 -3.32 -3.24
C ASP A 173 -13.33 -1.93 -2.91
N VAL A 174 -12.43 -0.97 -2.92
CA VAL A 174 -12.74 0.43 -2.64
C VAL A 174 -12.46 1.26 -3.89
N PRO A 175 -13.49 1.82 -4.53
CA PRO A 175 -13.29 2.69 -5.69
C PRO A 175 -12.44 3.94 -5.36
N PRO A 176 -11.78 4.56 -6.36
CA PRO A 176 -10.89 5.70 -6.15
C PRO A 176 -11.62 6.96 -5.62
N TYR A 177 -10.91 7.89 -5.04
CA TYR A 177 -11.37 9.24 -4.63
C TYR A 177 -12.38 9.31 -3.48
N ILE A 178 -12.65 8.24 -2.76
CA ILE A 178 -13.66 8.22 -1.69
C ILE A 178 -13.07 8.07 -0.29
N MET A 179 -13.90 8.38 0.69
CA MET A 179 -13.68 8.01 2.08
C MET A 179 -14.52 6.78 2.44
N VAL A 180 -13.94 5.88 3.23
CA VAL A 180 -14.60 4.65 3.69
C VAL A 180 -14.43 4.50 5.18
N LYS A 181 -15.48 4.05 5.88
CA LYS A 181 -15.39 3.77 7.32
C LYS A 181 -16.26 2.60 7.75
N GLY A 182 -15.92 2.02 8.90
CA GLY A 182 -16.78 1.10 9.66
C GLY A 182 -16.43 -0.38 9.53
N ASN A 183 -17.23 -1.18 10.23
CA ASN A 183 -17.20 -2.65 10.21
C ASN A 183 -18.64 -3.18 10.28
N PRO A 184 -19.21 -3.60 9.15
CA PRO A 184 -18.63 -3.65 7.80
C PRO A 184 -18.30 -2.26 7.24
N ALA A 185 -17.29 -2.20 6.36
CA ALA A 185 -16.90 -0.98 5.67
C ALA A 185 -17.99 -0.46 4.73
N ALA A 186 -18.20 0.84 4.71
CA ALA A 186 -19.19 1.50 3.85
C ALA A 186 -18.67 2.84 3.30
N TYR A 187 -19.20 3.24 2.16
CA TYR A 187 -18.97 4.55 1.56
C TYR A 187 -19.30 5.69 2.53
N HIS A 188 -18.40 6.67 2.66
CA HIS A 188 -18.54 7.82 3.57
C HIS A 188 -18.36 9.17 2.88
N GLY A 189 -18.56 9.21 1.58
CA GLY A 189 -18.43 10.41 0.76
C GLY A 189 -17.18 10.47 -0.08
N VAL A 190 -17.09 11.46 -0.95
CA VAL A 190 -15.92 11.77 -1.75
C VAL A 190 -14.85 12.43 -0.89
N ASN A 191 -13.59 12.10 -1.11
CA ASN A 191 -12.44 12.63 -0.36
C ASN A 191 -12.06 14.06 -0.83
N SER A 192 -13.04 14.94 -0.92
CA SER A 192 -12.94 16.25 -1.55
C SER A 192 -11.83 17.14 -0.98
N VAL A 193 -11.65 17.11 0.35
CA VAL A 193 -10.64 17.98 1.01
C VAL A 193 -9.22 17.63 0.56
N ILE A 194 -8.87 16.34 0.52
CA ILE A 194 -7.53 15.91 0.06
C ILE A 194 -7.41 16.17 -1.44
N LEU A 195 -8.44 15.85 -2.22
CA LEU A 195 -8.39 16.02 -3.69
C LEU A 195 -8.14 17.48 -4.09
N GLN A 196 -8.74 18.44 -3.41
CA GLN A 196 -8.54 19.88 -3.72
C GLN A 196 -7.27 20.48 -3.11
N LYS A 197 -6.86 20.02 -1.91
CA LYS A 197 -5.78 20.67 -1.14
C LYS A 197 -4.42 19.98 -1.23
N ASN A 198 -4.31 18.83 -1.92
CA ASN A 198 -3.01 18.19 -2.07
C ASN A 198 -2.06 19.05 -2.92
N THR A 199 -0.76 18.91 -2.63
CA THR A 199 0.30 19.69 -3.29
C THR A 199 0.82 19.05 -4.58
N PHE A 200 0.40 17.83 -4.90
CA PHE A 200 0.89 17.09 -6.07
C PHE A 200 0.07 17.40 -7.32
N GLN A 201 -1.24 17.20 -7.21
CA GLN A 201 -2.17 17.32 -8.33
C GLN A 201 -3.56 17.72 -7.80
N PRO A 202 -3.74 18.98 -7.40
CA PRO A 202 -5.03 19.44 -6.89
C PRO A 202 -6.11 19.32 -7.96
N MET A 203 -7.23 18.71 -7.59
CA MET A 203 -8.40 18.56 -8.44
C MET A 203 -9.17 19.88 -8.50
N ASP A 204 -9.48 20.35 -9.70
CA ASP A 204 -10.31 21.54 -9.90
C ASP A 204 -11.80 21.28 -9.54
N ASP A 205 -12.55 22.35 -9.32
CA ASP A 205 -13.94 22.29 -8.87
C ASP A 205 -14.87 21.60 -9.88
N ASN A 206 -14.59 21.69 -11.18
CA ASN A 206 -15.41 21.06 -12.21
C ASN A 206 -15.21 19.55 -12.21
N THR A 207 -13.96 19.09 -12.22
CA THR A 207 -13.59 17.68 -12.12
C THR A 207 -14.12 17.07 -10.83
N LEU A 208 -13.97 17.76 -9.68
CA LEU A 208 -14.51 17.29 -8.41
C LEU A 208 -16.04 17.11 -8.47
N ARG A 209 -16.76 18.03 -9.11
CA ARG A 209 -18.21 17.92 -9.30
C ARG A 209 -18.59 16.70 -10.14
N HIS A 210 -17.84 16.40 -11.20
CA HIS A 210 -18.05 15.19 -12.02
C HIS A 210 -17.83 13.93 -11.19
N VAL A 211 -16.77 13.85 -10.40
CA VAL A 211 -16.49 12.75 -9.46
C VAL A 211 -17.64 12.59 -8.47
N MET A 212 -18.10 13.68 -7.85
CA MET A 212 -19.22 13.65 -6.89
C MET A 212 -20.50 13.14 -7.54
N ASN A 213 -20.84 13.59 -8.75
CA ASN A 213 -22.02 13.14 -9.48
C ASN A 213 -21.92 11.65 -9.86
N ALA A 214 -20.73 11.16 -10.24
CA ALA A 214 -20.51 9.74 -10.50
C ALA A 214 -20.83 8.89 -9.25
N TYR A 215 -20.39 9.31 -8.07
CA TYR A 215 -20.66 8.61 -6.83
C TYR A 215 -22.13 8.77 -6.35
N LEU A 216 -22.82 9.86 -6.67
CA LEU A 216 -24.26 9.98 -6.46
C LEU A 216 -25.02 8.91 -7.30
N ILE A 217 -24.64 8.72 -8.56
CA ILE A 217 -25.25 7.66 -9.40
C ILE A 217 -24.93 6.28 -8.81
N LEU A 218 -23.66 6.01 -8.45
CA LEU A 218 -23.23 4.70 -8.00
C LEU A 218 -23.90 4.26 -6.68
N TYR A 219 -24.03 5.15 -5.71
CA TYR A 219 -24.48 4.78 -4.37
C TYR A 219 -25.94 5.17 -4.03
N HIS A 220 -26.57 6.05 -4.81
CA HIS A 220 -27.91 6.56 -4.49
C HIS A 220 -28.97 6.29 -5.54
N ALA A 221 -28.62 5.79 -6.73
CA ALA A 221 -29.61 5.54 -7.78
C ALA A 221 -30.34 4.18 -7.64
N ASN A 222 -29.97 3.33 -6.68
CA ASN A 222 -30.55 1.99 -6.48
C ASN A 222 -30.53 1.10 -7.73
N ILE A 223 -29.44 1.12 -8.48
CA ILE A 223 -29.20 0.33 -9.70
C ILE A 223 -27.98 -0.57 -9.51
N SER A 224 -27.79 -1.53 -10.40
CA SER A 224 -26.59 -2.37 -10.37
C SER A 224 -25.32 -1.56 -10.64
N THR A 225 -24.15 -2.07 -10.20
CA THR A 225 -22.85 -1.43 -10.48
C THR A 225 -22.60 -1.30 -11.99
N GLN A 226 -23.02 -2.29 -12.79
CA GLN A 226 -22.92 -2.26 -14.25
C GLN A 226 -23.80 -1.16 -14.85
N ASP A 227 -25.05 -1.07 -14.42
CA ASP A 227 -25.96 -0.01 -14.89
C ASP A 227 -25.48 1.37 -14.46
N ALA A 228 -24.92 1.47 -13.24
CA ALA A 228 -24.29 2.72 -12.77
C ALA A 228 -23.12 3.13 -13.67
N ALA A 229 -22.24 2.20 -14.06
CA ALA A 229 -21.14 2.49 -14.98
C ALA A 229 -21.62 3.01 -16.33
N ILE A 230 -22.65 2.39 -16.90
CA ILE A 230 -23.27 2.82 -18.17
C ILE A 230 -23.88 4.22 -18.00
N ARG A 231 -24.60 4.44 -16.94
CA ARG A 231 -25.25 5.71 -16.66
C ARG A 231 -24.25 6.85 -16.43
N ILE A 232 -23.19 6.60 -15.66
CA ILE A 232 -22.09 7.55 -15.44
C ILE A 232 -21.48 7.96 -16.79
N LYS A 233 -21.20 6.97 -17.66
CA LYS A 233 -20.61 7.21 -18.99
C LYS A 233 -21.50 8.07 -19.88
N ASN A 234 -22.83 7.95 -19.77
CA ASN A 234 -23.78 8.65 -20.63
C ASN A 234 -24.17 10.04 -20.09
N GLU A 235 -24.17 10.25 -18.77
CA GLU A 235 -24.71 11.47 -18.13
C GLU A 235 -23.63 12.43 -17.63
N ILE A 236 -22.38 11.96 -17.46
CA ILE A 236 -21.30 12.80 -16.93
C ILE A 236 -20.27 13.04 -18.02
N GLU A 237 -19.80 14.29 -18.10
CA GLU A 237 -18.73 14.67 -19.00
C GLU A 237 -17.46 13.86 -18.71
N SER A 238 -16.89 13.28 -19.76
CA SER A 238 -15.69 12.43 -19.63
C SER A 238 -14.47 13.25 -19.19
N CYS A 239 -13.79 12.76 -18.16
CA CYS A 239 -12.49 13.19 -17.74
C CYS A 239 -11.69 11.98 -17.21
N PRO A 240 -10.38 12.07 -17.05
CA PRO A 240 -9.54 10.95 -16.61
C PRO A 240 -10.03 10.30 -15.31
N GLU A 241 -10.54 11.10 -14.38
CA GLU A 241 -11.03 10.66 -13.08
C GLU A 241 -12.33 9.86 -13.19
N VAL A 242 -13.26 10.32 -14.01
CA VAL A 242 -14.52 9.61 -14.28
C VAL A 242 -14.26 8.30 -15.00
N GLU A 243 -13.39 8.29 -16.00
CA GLU A 243 -12.99 7.06 -16.69
C GLU A 243 -12.31 6.07 -15.74
N ASN A 244 -11.47 6.54 -14.82
CA ASN A 244 -10.86 5.71 -13.79
C ASN A 244 -11.90 5.07 -12.87
N ILE A 245 -12.91 5.81 -12.44
CA ILE A 245 -14.04 5.28 -11.65
C ILE A 245 -14.74 4.17 -12.43
N ILE A 246 -15.13 4.43 -13.69
CA ILE A 246 -15.82 3.46 -14.55
C ILE A 246 -15.00 2.19 -14.72
N GLN A 247 -13.71 2.32 -15.03
CA GLN A 247 -12.81 1.18 -15.20
C GLN A 247 -12.67 0.36 -13.91
N PHE A 248 -12.55 1.02 -12.76
CA PHE A 248 -12.43 0.35 -11.48
C PHE A 248 -13.67 -0.47 -11.15
N ILE A 249 -14.86 0.17 -11.15
CA ILE A 249 -16.12 -0.48 -10.77
C ILE A 249 -16.55 -1.59 -11.74
N THR A 250 -16.13 -1.49 -13.02
CA THR A 250 -16.40 -2.53 -14.02
C THR A 250 -15.52 -3.78 -13.82
N LYS A 251 -14.29 -3.62 -13.31
CA LYS A 251 -13.36 -4.72 -13.07
C LYS A 251 -13.55 -5.39 -11.71
N SER A 252 -14.05 -4.65 -10.74
CA SER A 252 -14.24 -5.15 -9.37
C SER A 252 -15.38 -6.15 -9.29
N LYS A 253 -15.16 -7.23 -8.54
CA LYS A 253 -16.21 -8.23 -8.30
C LYS A 253 -17.26 -7.70 -7.33
N LEU A 254 -16.83 -6.96 -6.33
CA LEU A 254 -17.69 -6.42 -5.28
C LEU A 254 -17.04 -5.17 -4.67
N ILE A 255 -17.77 -4.07 -4.63
CA ILE A 255 -17.32 -2.81 -4.01
C ILE A 255 -18.03 -2.53 -2.68
N VAL A 256 -17.40 -1.69 -1.84
CA VAL A 256 -17.97 -1.20 -0.56
C VAL A 256 -19.27 -0.45 -0.74
#